data_06c9610266ed82c0ca2cdda39ebbeb90
#
_entry.id   06c9610266ed82c0ca2cdda39ebbeb90
#
_cell.length_a   1.000
_cell.length_b   1.000
_cell.length_c   1.000
_cell.angle_alpha   90.00
_cell.angle_beta   90.00
_cell.angle_gamma   90.00
#
_symmetry.space_group_name_H-M   'P 1'
#
loop_
_entity.id
_entity.type
_entity.pdbx_description
1 polymer ?
#
loop_
_entity_poly.entity_id
_entity_poly.type
_entity_poly.pdbx_seq_one_letter_code
_entity_poly.pdbx_strand_id
1 'polypeptide(L)'
;MSTMSPEVVRRVVEQVVREVARQGANGANGAGGGSGSDGIFADMDSAIVAADAAWRSYMDCSMKDRARFVQTIRDVALQPENLEHMARAAVEQTGMGNVADKIAKNRAAAELTPGTEDLTTEAWSGDDGLTTIEISPYGVIGAITPTTNPTETVINNAIGMLAAGNSVVFSPHPRATKITHWLIR
;
A
#
# COMPACT_ATOMS: atom_id res chain seq x y z
N MET A 1 -27.44 -10.31 0.20
CA MET A 1 -25.99 -10.38 0.48
C MET A 1 -25.67 -9.22 1.40
N SER A 2 -25.32 -9.52 2.65
CA SER A 2 -25.09 -8.47 3.67
C SER A 2 -23.76 -7.79 3.41
N THR A 3 -23.80 -6.51 3.06
CA THR A 3 -22.61 -5.65 2.98
C THR A 3 -22.10 -5.39 4.39
N MET A 4 -20.86 -5.78 4.66
CA MET A 4 -20.22 -5.48 5.94
C MET A 4 -20.05 -3.96 6.08
N SER A 5 -20.43 -3.41 7.26
CA SER A 5 -20.31 -1.98 7.53
C SER A 5 -18.85 -1.53 7.56
N PRO A 6 -18.55 -0.25 7.24
CA PRO A 6 -17.20 0.31 7.31
C PRO A 6 -16.51 0.10 8.66
N GLU A 7 -17.27 0.09 9.75
CA GLU A 7 -16.77 -0.17 11.11
C GLU A 7 -16.26 -1.61 11.30
N VAL A 8 -16.90 -2.59 10.63
CA VAL A 8 -16.47 -3.98 10.66
C VAL A 8 -15.16 -4.14 9.88
N VAL A 9 -15.04 -3.49 8.73
CA VAL A 9 -13.80 -3.48 7.92
C VAL A 9 -12.65 -2.87 8.72
N ARG A 10 -12.87 -1.70 9.35
CA ARG A 10 -11.88 -1.05 10.21
C ARG A 10 -11.46 -1.95 11.37
N ARG A 11 -12.40 -2.61 12.04
CA ARG A 11 -12.14 -3.53 13.16
C ARG A 11 -11.35 -4.76 12.72
N VAL A 12 -11.62 -5.30 11.53
CA VAL A 12 -10.88 -6.45 10.96
C VAL A 12 -9.45 -6.03 10.61
N VAL A 13 -9.26 -4.86 9.99
CA VAL A 13 -7.91 -4.32 9.70
C VAL A 13 -7.13 -4.09 11.00
N GLU A 14 -7.73 -3.46 12.02
CA GLU A 14 -7.11 -3.28 13.33
C GLU A 14 -6.81 -4.61 14.03
N GLN A 15 -7.66 -5.61 13.87
CA GLN A 15 -7.47 -6.94 14.45
C GLN A 15 -6.33 -7.70 13.75
N VAL A 16 -6.24 -7.64 12.43
CA VAL A 16 -5.15 -8.23 11.65
C VAL A 16 -3.82 -7.56 12.00
N VAL A 17 -3.78 -6.24 12.07
CA VAL A 17 -2.57 -5.50 12.48
C VAL A 17 -2.13 -5.88 13.91
N ARG A 18 -3.07 -6.02 14.85
CA ARG A 18 -2.77 -6.44 16.24
C ARG A 18 -2.33 -7.91 16.33
N GLU A 19 -2.91 -8.79 15.54
CA GLU A 19 -2.56 -10.21 15.55
C GLU A 19 -1.18 -10.46 14.93
N VAL A 20 -0.86 -9.78 13.82
CA VAL A 20 0.49 -9.80 13.20
C VAL A 20 1.53 -9.23 14.18
N ALA A 21 1.21 -8.15 14.89
CA ALA A 21 2.09 -7.59 15.92
C ALA A 21 2.31 -8.58 17.10
N ARG A 22 1.30 -9.37 17.49
CA ARG A 22 1.42 -10.39 18.55
C ARG A 22 2.23 -11.60 18.12
N GLN A 23 2.08 -12.07 16.89
CA GLN A 23 2.80 -13.22 16.36
C GLN A 23 4.29 -12.88 16.12
N GLY A 24 4.59 -11.65 15.69
CA GLY A 24 5.96 -11.15 15.59
C GLY A 24 6.68 -11.06 16.94
N ALA A 25 5.94 -10.78 18.02
CA ALA A 25 6.51 -10.68 19.38
C ALA A 25 6.88 -12.05 20.00
N ASN A 26 6.28 -13.16 19.53
CA ASN A 26 6.56 -14.51 20.05
C ASN A 26 7.68 -15.26 19.31
N GLY A 27 8.18 -14.72 18.19
CA GLY A 27 9.25 -15.36 17.37
C GLY A 27 10.64 -14.74 17.48
N ALA A 28 10.80 -13.60 18.12
CA ALA A 28 12.05 -12.86 18.16
C ALA A 28 12.60 -12.70 19.59
N ASN A 29 13.20 -13.76 20.12
CA ASN A 29 14.23 -13.61 21.14
C ASN A 29 15.56 -13.31 20.44
N GLY A 30 15.91 -12.03 20.31
CA GLY A 30 17.24 -11.58 19.92
C GLY A 30 17.30 -10.58 18.79
N ALA A 31 16.97 -9.34 19.05
CA ALA A 31 17.53 -8.07 18.57
C ALA A 31 16.51 -6.96 18.82
N GLY A 32 16.89 -5.90 19.55
CA GLY A 32 16.00 -4.79 19.89
C GLY A 32 15.53 -4.03 18.68
N GLY A 33 14.38 -4.43 18.13
CA GLY A 33 13.65 -3.72 17.09
C GLY A 33 12.56 -2.90 17.74
N GLY A 34 12.61 -1.57 17.64
CA GLY A 34 11.56 -0.68 18.09
C GLY A 34 10.23 -1.06 17.42
N SER A 35 9.20 -1.31 18.23
CA SER A 35 7.85 -1.55 17.71
C SER A 35 7.39 -0.28 17.01
N GLY A 36 7.27 -0.31 15.66
CA GLY A 36 6.68 0.77 14.91
C GLY A 36 5.21 0.94 15.27
N SER A 37 4.74 2.17 15.41
CA SER A 37 3.32 2.47 15.57
C SER A 37 2.75 2.85 14.20
N ASP A 38 1.58 2.28 13.86
CA ASP A 38 0.80 2.66 12.67
C ASP A 38 1.59 2.53 11.34
N GLY A 39 2.41 1.49 11.18
CA GLY A 39 3.20 1.27 9.97
C GLY A 39 4.45 2.13 9.82
N ILE A 40 4.80 2.95 10.84
CA ILE A 40 6.01 3.79 10.84
C ILE A 40 7.07 3.18 11.75
N PHE A 41 8.26 2.96 11.23
CA PHE A 41 9.39 2.30 11.90
C PHE A 41 10.57 3.24 12.07
N ALA A 42 11.37 3.02 13.11
CA ALA A 42 12.54 3.84 13.42
C ALA A 42 13.72 3.57 12.47
N ASP A 43 13.80 2.35 11.95
CA ASP A 43 14.87 1.89 11.08
C ASP A 43 14.35 0.98 9.96
N MET A 44 15.18 0.81 8.95
CA MET A 44 14.84 0.04 7.74
C MET A 44 14.71 -1.47 8.04
N ASP A 45 15.55 -2.02 8.89
CA ASP A 45 15.55 -3.45 9.18
C ASP A 45 14.24 -3.87 9.85
N SER A 46 13.78 -3.08 10.83
CA SER A 46 12.49 -3.29 11.49
C SER A 46 11.31 -3.17 10.50
N ALA A 47 11.36 -2.21 9.57
CA ALA A 47 10.33 -2.05 8.54
C ALA A 47 10.30 -3.26 7.59
N ILE A 48 11.46 -3.77 7.16
CA ILE A 48 11.56 -4.94 6.28
C ILE A 48 11.04 -6.20 6.98
N VAL A 49 11.41 -6.42 8.24
CA VAL A 49 10.92 -7.58 9.02
C VAL A 49 9.39 -7.55 9.14
N ALA A 50 8.82 -6.39 9.44
CA ALA A 50 7.37 -6.24 9.53
C ALA A 50 6.69 -6.44 8.16
N ALA A 51 7.28 -5.93 7.09
CA ALA A 51 6.77 -6.09 5.74
C ALA A 51 6.83 -7.54 5.25
N ASP A 52 7.87 -8.31 5.61
CA ASP A 52 7.96 -9.75 5.31
C ASP A 52 6.87 -10.54 6.05
N ALA A 53 6.67 -10.27 7.33
CA ALA A 53 5.60 -10.90 8.09
C ALA A 53 4.21 -10.58 7.53
N ALA A 54 3.98 -9.32 7.16
CA ALA A 54 2.74 -8.89 6.53
C ALA A 54 2.54 -9.54 5.15
N TRP A 55 3.60 -9.64 4.34
CA TRP A 55 3.54 -10.31 3.03
C TRP A 55 3.16 -11.77 3.15
N ARG A 56 3.75 -12.52 4.08
CA ARG A 56 3.40 -13.93 4.31
C ARG A 56 1.92 -14.11 4.63
N SER A 57 1.39 -13.26 5.51
CA SER A 57 -0.05 -13.26 5.82
C SER A 57 -0.91 -12.83 4.63
N TYR A 58 -0.40 -11.90 3.80
CA TYR A 58 -1.10 -11.41 2.61
C TYR A 58 -1.20 -12.45 1.50
N MET A 59 -0.25 -13.39 1.42
CA MET A 59 -0.31 -14.49 0.45
C MET A 59 -1.51 -15.42 0.63
N ASP A 60 -2.09 -15.47 1.82
CA ASP A 60 -3.32 -16.25 2.11
C ASP A 60 -4.60 -15.51 1.65
N CYS A 61 -4.50 -14.23 1.25
CA CYS A 61 -5.64 -13.44 0.79
C CYS A 61 -6.03 -13.81 -0.64
N SER A 62 -7.34 -13.97 -0.85
CA SER A 62 -7.90 -14.18 -2.18
C SER A 62 -7.78 -12.94 -3.06
N MET A 63 -7.89 -13.10 -4.40
CA MET A 63 -7.98 -11.97 -5.34
C MET A 63 -9.14 -11.01 -5.00
N LYS A 64 -10.25 -11.54 -4.46
CA LYS A 64 -11.38 -10.73 -4.00
C LYS A 64 -11.01 -9.86 -2.79
N ASP A 65 -10.20 -10.38 -1.88
CA ASP A 65 -9.71 -9.60 -0.74
C ASP A 65 -8.74 -8.52 -1.19
N ARG A 66 -7.83 -8.84 -2.10
CA ARG A 66 -6.90 -7.86 -2.70
C ARG A 66 -7.64 -6.74 -3.43
N ALA A 67 -8.67 -7.08 -4.23
CA ALA A 67 -9.53 -6.08 -4.87
C ALA A 67 -10.21 -5.14 -3.86
N ARG A 68 -10.67 -5.68 -2.72
CA ARG A 68 -11.25 -4.89 -1.64
C ARG A 68 -10.24 -3.95 -1.00
N PHE A 69 -9.00 -4.39 -0.77
CA PHE A 69 -7.95 -3.53 -0.22
C PHE A 69 -7.59 -2.39 -1.18
N VAL A 70 -7.41 -2.71 -2.47
CA VAL A 70 -7.17 -1.70 -3.50
C VAL A 70 -8.32 -0.69 -3.56
N GLN A 71 -9.57 -1.15 -3.53
CA GLN A 71 -10.73 -0.25 -3.54
C GLN A 71 -10.78 0.62 -2.27
N THR A 72 -10.41 0.08 -1.11
CA THR A 72 -10.35 0.86 0.13
C THR A 72 -9.31 2.00 0.03
N ILE A 73 -8.14 1.73 -0.56
CA ILE A 73 -7.13 2.76 -0.81
C ILE A 73 -7.69 3.86 -1.72
N ARG A 74 -8.35 3.48 -2.81
CA ARG A 74 -8.99 4.42 -3.73
C ARG A 74 -10.05 5.28 -3.02
N ASP A 75 -10.95 4.64 -2.28
CA ASP A 75 -12.05 5.33 -1.58
C ASP A 75 -11.53 6.34 -0.55
N VAL A 76 -10.51 5.97 0.22
CA VAL A 76 -9.89 6.87 1.21
C VAL A 76 -9.15 8.02 0.53
N ALA A 77 -8.36 7.72 -0.50
CA ALA A 77 -7.60 8.74 -1.22
C ALA A 77 -8.50 9.76 -1.94
N LEU A 78 -9.67 9.34 -2.41
CA LEU A 78 -10.62 10.18 -3.16
C LEU A 78 -11.53 11.04 -2.28
N GLN A 79 -11.52 10.87 -0.96
CA GLN A 79 -12.28 11.74 -0.07
C GLN A 79 -11.81 13.20 -0.25
N PRO A 80 -12.73 14.16 -0.41
CA PRO A 80 -12.38 15.56 -0.70
C PRO A 80 -11.39 16.16 0.31
N GLU A 81 -11.59 15.88 1.60
CA GLU A 81 -10.72 16.32 2.69
C GLU A 81 -9.32 15.73 2.59
N ASN A 82 -9.18 14.47 2.18
CA ASN A 82 -7.89 13.81 2.03
C ASN A 82 -7.16 14.34 0.80
N LEU A 83 -7.86 14.53 -0.33
CA LEU A 83 -7.29 15.14 -1.54
C LEU A 83 -6.75 16.55 -1.26
N GLU A 84 -7.51 17.36 -0.53
CA GLU A 84 -7.08 18.71 -0.19
C GLU A 84 -5.92 18.71 0.79
N HIS A 85 -5.96 17.87 1.83
CA HIS A 85 -4.86 17.75 2.80
C HIS A 85 -3.57 17.30 2.14
N MET A 86 -3.60 16.22 1.33
CA MET A 86 -2.44 15.72 0.60
C MET A 86 -1.82 16.80 -0.29
N ALA A 87 -2.64 17.53 -1.04
CA ALA A 87 -2.17 18.55 -1.95
C ALA A 87 -1.52 19.73 -1.20
N ARG A 88 -2.17 20.27 -0.18
CA ARG A 88 -1.64 21.39 0.63
C ARG A 88 -0.36 21.00 1.34
N ALA A 89 -0.35 19.88 2.05
CA ALA A 89 0.82 19.42 2.79
C ALA A 89 2.00 19.09 1.87
N ALA A 90 1.75 18.51 0.69
CA ALA A 90 2.82 18.26 -0.28
C ALA A 90 3.44 19.55 -0.79
N VAL A 91 2.64 20.57 -1.16
CA VAL A 91 3.15 21.87 -1.59
C VAL A 91 3.92 22.57 -0.47
N GLU A 92 3.37 22.58 0.75
CA GLU A 92 3.99 23.22 1.91
C GLU A 92 5.36 22.60 2.25
N GLN A 93 5.43 21.27 2.30
CA GLN A 93 6.68 20.58 2.69
C GLN A 93 7.74 20.59 1.61
N THR A 94 7.35 20.51 0.35
CA THR A 94 8.29 20.36 -0.77
C THR A 94 8.62 21.67 -1.48
N GLY A 95 7.71 22.65 -1.41
CA GLY A 95 7.78 23.88 -2.20
C GLY A 95 7.52 23.65 -3.70
N MET A 96 6.93 22.50 -4.10
CA MET A 96 6.80 22.11 -5.51
C MET A 96 5.34 22.00 -5.95
N GLY A 97 5.04 22.61 -7.11
CA GLY A 97 3.72 22.59 -7.73
C GLY A 97 2.74 23.57 -7.07
N ASN A 98 1.46 23.37 -7.36
CA ASN A 98 0.37 24.11 -6.74
C ASN A 98 -0.72 23.16 -6.25
N VAL A 99 -1.57 23.64 -5.36
CA VAL A 99 -2.59 22.81 -4.69
C VAL A 99 -3.61 22.24 -5.68
N ALA A 100 -4.08 23.04 -6.63
CA ALA A 100 -5.11 22.59 -7.58
C ALA A 100 -4.61 21.43 -8.47
N ASP A 101 -3.38 21.55 -9.01
CA ASP A 101 -2.77 20.48 -9.81
C ASP A 101 -2.47 19.23 -8.97
N LYS A 102 -2.07 19.41 -7.70
CA LYS A 102 -1.83 18.30 -6.79
C LYS A 102 -3.12 17.53 -6.46
N ILE A 103 -4.25 18.22 -6.28
CA ILE A 103 -5.57 17.58 -6.13
C ILE A 103 -5.89 16.74 -7.37
N ALA A 104 -5.73 17.32 -8.56
CA ALA A 104 -6.00 16.60 -9.81
C ALA A 104 -5.10 15.38 -9.99
N LYS A 105 -3.81 15.50 -9.66
CA LYS A 105 -2.84 14.40 -9.75
C LYS A 105 -3.10 13.27 -8.73
N ASN A 106 -3.41 13.61 -7.48
CA ASN A 106 -3.77 12.60 -6.47
C ASN A 106 -5.04 11.85 -6.87
N ARG A 107 -6.05 12.57 -7.38
CA ARG A 107 -7.25 11.98 -7.94
C ARG A 107 -6.92 11.02 -9.09
N ALA A 108 -6.14 11.47 -10.06
CA ALA A 108 -5.73 10.64 -11.19
C ALA A 108 -4.94 9.39 -10.75
N ALA A 109 -4.05 9.53 -9.75
CA ALA A 109 -3.32 8.40 -9.19
C ALA A 109 -4.25 7.36 -8.55
N ALA A 110 -5.30 7.80 -7.83
CA ALA A 110 -6.24 6.90 -7.19
C ALA A 110 -7.22 6.25 -8.20
N GLU A 111 -7.69 7.00 -9.18
CA GLU A 111 -8.69 6.53 -10.15
C GLU A 111 -8.10 5.70 -11.29
N LEU A 112 -6.90 6.07 -11.77
CA LEU A 112 -6.35 5.52 -13.02
C LEU A 112 -5.20 4.53 -12.82
N THR A 113 -4.69 4.37 -11.59
CA THR A 113 -3.67 3.33 -11.36
C THR A 113 -4.29 1.95 -11.52
N PRO A 114 -3.72 1.08 -12.37
CA PRO A 114 -4.16 -0.29 -12.52
C PRO A 114 -4.13 -1.06 -11.20
N GLY A 115 -5.16 -1.82 -10.93
CA GLY A 115 -5.30 -2.67 -9.74
C GLY A 115 -5.43 -4.13 -10.10
N THR A 116 -6.22 -4.87 -9.34
CA THR A 116 -6.45 -6.30 -9.56
C THR A 116 -7.19 -6.60 -10.86
N GLU A 117 -7.85 -5.63 -11.44
CA GLU A 117 -8.55 -5.72 -12.72
C GLU A 117 -7.62 -6.00 -13.90
N ASP A 118 -6.35 -5.62 -13.81
CA ASP A 118 -5.33 -5.84 -14.84
C ASP A 118 -4.54 -7.16 -14.67
N LEU A 119 -4.81 -7.89 -13.59
CA LEU A 119 -4.15 -9.18 -13.32
C LEU A 119 -4.91 -10.31 -13.99
N THR A 120 -4.80 -10.39 -15.32
CA THR A 120 -5.47 -11.43 -16.11
C THR A 120 -4.53 -12.58 -16.42
N THR A 121 -5.05 -13.82 -16.33
CA THR A 121 -4.32 -15.00 -16.83
C THR A 121 -4.37 -15.01 -18.35
N GLU A 122 -3.22 -15.12 -18.99
CA GLU A 122 -3.12 -15.33 -20.42
C GLU A 122 -2.93 -16.82 -20.72
N ALA A 123 -3.55 -17.31 -21.79
CA ALA A 123 -3.43 -18.69 -22.19
C ALA A 123 -3.27 -18.82 -23.72
N TRP A 124 -2.30 -19.63 -24.14
CA TRP A 124 -2.09 -19.99 -25.54
C TRP A 124 -2.21 -21.50 -25.69
N SER A 125 -2.97 -21.93 -26.69
CA SER A 125 -3.16 -23.32 -27.04
C SER A 125 -2.65 -23.57 -28.46
N GLY A 126 -2.01 -24.72 -28.70
CA GLY A 126 -1.51 -25.18 -30.01
C GLY A 126 -1.41 -26.70 -30.05
N ASP A 127 -0.87 -27.23 -31.15
CA ASP A 127 -0.74 -28.68 -31.38
C ASP A 127 0.14 -29.35 -30.29
N ASP A 128 1.09 -28.61 -29.71
CA ASP A 128 2.04 -29.13 -28.73
C ASP A 128 1.60 -28.92 -27.27
N GLY A 129 0.43 -28.33 -27.03
CA GLY A 129 -0.12 -28.17 -25.66
C GLY A 129 -0.72 -26.82 -25.35
N LEU A 130 -0.86 -26.56 -24.02
CA LEU A 130 -1.40 -25.35 -23.44
C LEU A 130 -0.35 -24.67 -22.54
N THR A 131 -0.10 -23.39 -22.78
CA THR A 131 0.73 -22.54 -21.91
C THR A 131 -0.15 -21.50 -21.24
N THR A 132 -0.03 -21.36 -19.92
CA THR A 132 -0.66 -20.29 -19.15
C THR A 132 0.41 -19.38 -18.56
N ILE A 133 0.13 -18.07 -18.53
CA ILE A 133 0.99 -17.06 -17.89
C ILE A 133 0.17 -16.35 -16.83
N GLU A 134 0.70 -16.34 -15.62
CA GLU A 134 0.13 -15.64 -14.47
C GLU A 134 1.17 -14.71 -13.84
N ILE A 135 0.71 -13.55 -13.38
CA ILE A 135 1.57 -12.58 -12.66
C ILE A 135 1.72 -13.05 -11.22
N SER A 136 2.97 -13.23 -10.78
CA SER A 136 3.32 -13.62 -9.41
C SER A 136 3.97 -12.47 -8.63
N PRO A 137 3.78 -12.40 -7.30
CA PRO A 137 4.42 -11.38 -6.46
C PRO A 137 5.94 -11.59 -6.34
N TYR A 138 6.67 -10.49 -6.14
CA TYR A 138 8.07 -10.51 -5.78
C TYR A 138 8.29 -10.72 -4.27
N GLY A 139 7.35 -10.28 -3.44
CA GLY A 139 7.46 -10.31 -1.98
C GLY A 139 7.48 -8.90 -1.37
N VAL A 140 8.52 -8.59 -0.61
CA VAL A 140 8.73 -7.25 -0.04
C VAL A 140 9.39 -6.33 -1.07
N ILE A 141 8.78 -5.19 -1.34
CA ILE A 141 9.29 -4.19 -2.28
C ILE A 141 9.72 -2.93 -1.53
N GLY A 142 10.96 -2.49 -1.77
CA GLY A 142 11.45 -1.17 -1.33
C GLY A 142 11.05 -0.09 -2.32
N ALA A 143 10.29 0.92 -1.88
CA ALA A 143 9.82 2.02 -2.71
C ALA A 143 10.40 3.36 -2.26
N ILE A 144 11.38 3.88 -3.01
CA ILE A 144 11.92 5.23 -2.79
C ILE A 144 10.97 6.22 -3.45
N THR A 145 10.41 7.15 -2.65
CA THR A 145 9.45 8.14 -3.17
C THR A 145 10.09 9.51 -3.35
N PRO A 146 9.74 10.22 -4.46
CA PRO A 146 10.35 11.51 -4.79
C PRO A 146 9.77 12.66 -3.97
N THR A 147 10.44 13.81 -4.04
CA THR A 147 9.92 15.07 -3.49
C THR A 147 8.90 15.76 -4.40
N THR A 148 8.95 15.49 -5.72
CA THR A 148 8.08 16.12 -6.72
C THR A 148 6.64 15.67 -6.67
N ASN A 149 6.41 14.36 -6.46
CA ASN A 149 5.08 13.73 -6.44
C ASN A 149 5.00 12.73 -5.27
N PRO A 150 5.14 13.18 -4.00
CA PRO A 150 5.26 12.27 -2.88
C PRO A 150 3.98 11.47 -2.62
N THR A 151 2.82 12.09 -2.68
CA THR A 151 1.53 11.47 -2.39
C THR A 151 1.04 10.62 -3.55
N GLU A 152 1.13 11.13 -4.76
CA GLU A 152 0.74 10.43 -5.98
C GLU A 152 1.54 9.13 -6.17
N THR A 153 2.85 9.17 -5.86
CA THR A 153 3.71 7.99 -5.96
C THR A 153 3.36 6.93 -4.90
N VAL A 154 3.04 7.33 -3.68
CA VAL A 154 2.61 6.38 -2.64
C VAL A 154 1.29 5.73 -3.02
N ILE A 155 0.29 6.50 -3.47
CA ILE A 155 -1.01 5.95 -3.92
C ILE A 155 -0.80 4.95 -5.06
N ASN A 156 -0.07 5.35 -6.11
CA ASN A 156 0.20 4.50 -7.26
C ASN A 156 0.90 3.20 -6.86
N ASN A 157 2.00 3.31 -6.11
CA ASN A 157 2.79 2.15 -5.70
C ASN A 157 2.00 1.23 -4.76
N ALA A 158 1.24 1.79 -3.82
CA ALA A 158 0.41 1.00 -2.92
C ALA A 158 -0.63 0.18 -3.69
N ILE A 159 -1.36 0.81 -4.61
CA ILE A 159 -2.38 0.13 -5.44
C ILE A 159 -1.73 -0.99 -6.26
N GLY A 160 -0.72 -0.69 -7.08
CA GLY A 160 -0.12 -1.66 -7.99
C GLY A 160 0.60 -2.80 -7.27
N MET A 161 1.38 -2.48 -6.23
CA MET A 161 2.15 -3.48 -5.49
C MET A 161 1.25 -4.41 -4.68
N LEU A 162 0.23 -3.88 -4.00
CA LEU A 162 -0.73 -4.70 -3.26
C LEU A 162 -1.62 -5.51 -4.20
N ALA A 163 -2.10 -4.94 -5.30
CA ALA A 163 -2.84 -5.71 -6.30
C ALA A 163 -2.07 -6.95 -6.74
N ALA A 164 -0.79 -6.78 -7.07
CA ALA A 164 0.09 -7.88 -7.49
C ALA A 164 0.52 -8.84 -6.35
N GLY A 165 0.06 -8.64 -5.11
CA GLY A 165 0.32 -9.54 -4.00
C GLY A 165 1.63 -9.28 -3.25
N ASN A 166 2.21 -8.09 -3.36
CA ASN A 166 3.42 -7.70 -2.66
C ASN A 166 3.10 -6.92 -1.39
N SER A 167 4.06 -6.83 -0.47
CA SER A 167 4.13 -5.78 0.54
C SER A 167 5.11 -4.69 0.12
N VAL A 168 5.05 -3.52 0.76
CA VAL A 168 5.88 -2.38 0.39
C VAL A 168 6.43 -1.65 1.61
N VAL A 169 7.72 -1.33 1.55
CA VAL A 169 8.41 -0.45 2.50
C VAL A 169 8.71 0.86 1.78
N PHE A 170 8.06 1.94 2.18
CA PHE A 170 8.28 3.26 1.62
C PHE A 170 9.46 3.96 2.28
N SER A 171 10.39 4.48 1.47
CA SER A 171 11.48 5.36 1.89
C SER A 171 11.25 6.76 1.31
N PRO A 172 10.64 7.69 2.07
CA PRO A 172 10.30 9.00 1.57
C PRO A 172 11.51 9.92 1.44
N HIS A 173 11.46 10.80 0.44
CA HIS A 173 12.41 11.90 0.37
C HIS A 173 12.35 12.76 1.64
N PRO A 174 13.48 13.22 2.23
CA PRO A 174 13.50 13.96 3.51
C PRO A 174 12.53 15.14 3.60
N ARG A 175 12.34 15.89 2.50
CA ARG A 175 11.38 17.02 2.45
C ARG A 175 9.90 16.61 2.38
N ALA A 176 9.60 15.33 2.18
CA ALA A 176 8.22 14.85 2.06
C ALA A 176 7.85 13.81 3.14
N THR A 177 8.71 13.61 4.12
CA THR A 177 8.56 12.56 5.15
C THR A 177 7.24 12.68 5.90
N LYS A 178 6.85 13.86 6.35
CA LYS A 178 5.63 14.04 7.16
C LYS A 178 4.36 13.68 6.39
N ILE A 179 4.25 14.14 5.15
CA ILE A 179 3.05 13.83 4.34
C ILE A 179 3.02 12.37 3.93
N THR A 180 4.17 11.76 3.63
CA THR A 180 4.24 10.33 3.33
C THR A 180 3.84 9.50 4.56
N HIS A 181 4.32 9.83 5.76
CA HIS A 181 3.93 9.15 7.00
C HIS A 181 2.42 9.30 7.29
N TRP A 182 1.86 10.47 7.04
CA TRP A 182 0.41 10.69 7.18
C TRP A 182 -0.39 9.79 6.23
N LEU A 183 0.06 9.64 4.99
CA LEU A 183 -0.65 8.86 3.98
C LEU A 183 -0.57 7.35 4.22
N ILE A 184 0.49 6.86 4.86
CA ILE A 184 0.66 5.44 5.18
C ILE A 184 -0.19 5.00 6.38
N ARG A 185 -0.53 5.92 7.29
CA ARG A 185 -1.38 5.68 8.47
C ARG A 185 -2.86 5.58 8.12
#